data_eaaa3498bf2c4a80a88019b769250806
#
_entry.id   eaaa3498bf2c4a80a88019b769250806
#
_cell.length_a   1.000
_cell.length_b   1.000
_cell.length_c   1.000
_cell.angle_alpha   90.00
_cell.angle_beta   90.00
_cell.angle_gamma   90.00
#
_symmetry.space_group_name_H-M   'P 1'
#
loop_
_entity.id
_entity.type
_entity.pdbx_description
1 polymer ?
#
loop_
_entity_poly.entity_id
_entity_poly.type
_entity_poly.pdbx_seq_one_letter_code
_entity_poly.pdbx_strand_id
1 'polypeptide(L)'
;MTDTVLDSITLGYQVLWGPSRSLRGVALFVRPQSDGAVDAKHLLEVLQKLLPGDAPPIFLVAQEPRLLMDLLENAPPPPGVEHTFSTQAFFTPTLVVPAAALAHAPVAEALRRAQRRGLPLVWQGEAEKPPDPGLAGCFGHRWISVSPALAALALHEALRQDRVAPDRAPAAPPLPVGQIFEGIASHVLVDYCFQRCRAYALVGWPAEDAVHSLRRGPLEPDHRVVLATLQALEAERPADVVERTLCDDPLLAYRFLVYANSPGVGLRSGVQSIRHALMMLGTVTLAQWLAQQLPRASHAAMLRPVKAGMVMRSRLMERLVDAGIEEALRREVVLCGLFSQLDLLLDLPLGSILTRLPLSDRLYDAIVLHSGPYAAALETTVALESSDTEAIARVCREHDMGRVHVNRALLRMVGGLHAE
;
A
#
# COMPACT_ATOMS: atom_id res chain seq x y z
N MET A 1 -0.20 -21.83 -19.35
CA MET A 1 1.21 -21.94 -18.87
C MET A 1 1.65 -20.80 -17.94
N THR A 2 0.94 -19.66 -17.88
CA THR A 2 1.25 -18.56 -16.91
C THR A 2 0.92 -18.88 -15.46
N ASP A 3 0.17 -19.92 -15.19
CA ASP A 3 -0.36 -20.23 -13.86
C ASP A 3 0.60 -21.05 -12.98
N THR A 4 1.58 -21.69 -13.59
CA THR A 4 2.48 -22.61 -12.84
C THR A 4 3.40 -21.87 -11.87
N VAL A 5 3.99 -20.72 -12.24
CA VAL A 5 4.89 -19.98 -11.35
C VAL A 5 4.13 -19.32 -10.20
N LEU A 6 2.92 -18.80 -10.43
CA LEU A 6 2.09 -18.21 -9.36
C LEU A 6 1.57 -19.26 -8.37
N ASP A 7 1.50 -20.53 -8.76
CA ASP A 7 1.15 -21.62 -7.85
C ASP A 7 2.33 -22.03 -6.97
N SER A 8 3.55 -21.86 -7.45
CA SER A 8 4.78 -22.26 -6.74
C SER A 8 5.30 -21.24 -5.73
N ILE A 9 4.68 -20.07 -5.63
CA ILE A 9 5.11 -18.98 -4.74
C ILE A 9 3.98 -18.48 -3.85
N THR A 10 4.36 -17.83 -2.75
CA THR A 10 3.49 -16.93 -1.97
C THR A 10 4.01 -15.51 -2.10
N LEU A 11 3.10 -14.58 -2.38
CA LEU A 11 3.38 -13.15 -2.42
C LEU A 11 2.80 -12.46 -1.20
N GLY A 12 3.53 -11.45 -0.70
CA GLY A 12 3.03 -10.44 0.21
C GLY A 12 3.48 -9.06 -0.27
N TYR A 13 2.91 -7.99 0.27
CA TYR A 13 3.31 -6.64 -0.13
C TYR A 13 3.39 -5.67 1.04
N GLN A 14 4.21 -4.65 0.88
CA GLN A 14 4.23 -3.45 1.71
C GLN A 14 4.43 -2.23 0.84
N VAL A 15 3.89 -1.11 1.28
CA VAL A 15 3.95 0.15 0.54
C VAL A 15 5.14 0.98 0.99
N LEU A 16 5.84 1.57 0.03
CA LEU A 16 6.87 2.58 0.27
C LEU A 16 6.26 3.97 0.09
N TRP A 17 6.34 4.78 1.14
CA TRP A 17 5.80 6.14 1.16
C TRP A 17 6.90 7.18 0.96
N GLY A 18 6.67 8.13 0.07
CA GLY A 18 7.59 9.22 -0.22
C GLY A 18 7.41 10.44 0.68
N PRO A 19 8.26 11.49 0.51
CA PRO A 19 8.21 12.73 1.30
C PRO A 19 6.88 13.48 1.21
N SER A 20 6.18 13.42 0.09
CA SER A 20 4.83 13.99 -0.12
C SER A 20 3.71 13.16 0.53
N ARG A 21 4.03 12.04 1.22
CA ARG A 21 3.11 11.03 1.76
C ARG A 21 2.29 10.36 0.64
N SER A 22 2.85 10.35 -0.56
CA SER A 22 2.33 9.62 -1.72
C SER A 22 3.06 8.31 -1.91
N LEU A 23 2.48 7.45 -2.74
CA LEU A 23 3.05 6.17 -3.12
C LEU A 23 4.38 6.36 -3.87
N ARG A 24 5.48 5.84 -3.30
CA ARG A 24 6.82 5.86 -3.90
C ARG A 24 7.18 4.54 -4.59
N GLY A 25 6.58 3.46 -4.15
CA GLY A 25 6.81 2.12 -4.67
C GLY A 25 6.10 1.05 -3.85
N VAL A 26 6.18 -0.18 -4.30
CA VAL A 26 5.64 -1.35 -3.60
C VAL A 26 6.73 -2.40 -3.45
N ALA A 27 6.94 -2.87 -2.23
CA ALA A 27 7.73 -4.05 -1.95
C ALA A 27 6.87 -5.29 -2.17
N LEU A 28 7.35 -6.21 -3.01
CA LEU A 28 6.77 -7.54 -3.19
C LEU A 28 7.70 -8.57 -2.55
N PHE A 29 7.22 -9.23 -1.51
CA PHE A 29 7.89 -10.32 -0.84
C PHE A 29 7.53 -11.62 -1.55
N VAL A 30 8.56 -12.37 -1.97
CA VAL A 30 8.38 -13.60 -2.74
C VAL A 30 9.03 -14.76 -2.00
N ARG A 31 8.24 -15.78 -1.69
CA ARG A 31 8.70 -17.02 -1.10
C ARG A 31 8.28 -18.22 -1.93
N PRO A 32 9.18 -19.13 -2.29
CA PRO A 32 8.86 -20.44 -2.82
C PRO A 32 8.05 -21.29 -1.81
N GLN A 33 7.11 -22.08 -2.31
CA GLN A 33 6.26 -22.93 -1.45
C GLN A 33 6.88 -24.28 -1.09
N SER A 34 7.88 -24.71 -1.82
CA SER A 34 8.59 -25.98 -1.62
C SER A 34 10.06 -25.78 -1.99
N ASP A 35 10.92 -26.74 -1.62
CA ASP A 35 12.35 -26.76 -2.01
C ASP A 35 12.54 -26.87 -3.54
N GLY A 36 11.48 -26.86 -4.33
CA GLY A 36 11.51 -26.79 -5.78
C GLY A 36 12.01 -25.42 -6.27
N ALA A 37 12.89 -25.43 -7.28
CA ALA A 37 13.38 -24.22 -7.90
C ALA A 37 12.21 -23.49 -8.56
N VAL A 38 11.98 -22.21 -8.18
CA VAL A 38 11.09 -21.31 -8.89
C VAL A 38 11.83 -20.80 -10.14
N ASP A 39 11.19 -20.88 -11.30
CA ASP A 39 11.74 -20.31 -12.53
C ASP A 39 11.68 -18.76 -12.44
N ALA A 40 12.81 -18.16 -12.08
CA ALA A 40 12.95 -16.72 -11.93
C ALA A 40 12.67 -15.96 -13.22
N LYS A 41 13.04 -16.53 -14.38
CA LYS A 41 12.76 -15.92 -15.69
C LYS A 41 11.25 -15.87 -15.96
N HIS A 42 10.57 -16.99 -15.73
CA HIS A 42 9.12 -17.06 -15.88
C HIS A 42 8.41 -16.12 -14.88
N LEU A 43 8.91 -16.02 -13.64
CA LEU A 43 8.37 -15.08 -12.65
C LEU A 43 8.47 -13.62 -13.16
N LEU A 44 9.63 -13.21 -13.68
CA LEU A 44 9.84 -11.88 -14.23
C LEU A 44 8.93 -11.60 -15.43
N GLU A 45 8.73 -12.58 -16.33
CA GLU A 45 7.80 -12.48 -17.46
C GLU A 45 6.35 -12.30 -17.00
N VAL A 46 5.93 -13.01 -15.96
CA VAL A 46 4.58 -12.88 -15.38
C VAL A 46 4.40 -11.52 -14.72
N LEU A 47 5.40 -11.04 -13.96
CA LEU A 47 5.37 -9.71 -13.36
C LEU A 47 5.28 -8.64 -14.44
N GLN A 48 6.10 -8.70 -15.48
CA GLN A 48 6.05 -7.77 -16.62
C GLN A 48 4.68 -7.75 -17.32
N LYS A 49 4.02 -8.91 -17.40
CA LYS A 49 2.70 -9.02 -18.03
C LYS A 49 1.57 -8.45 -17.18
N LEU A 50 1.66 -8.59 -15.86
CA LEU A 50 0.60 -8.19 -14.92
C LEU A 50 0.78 -6.77 -14.36
N LEU A 51 1.99 -6.22 -14.45
CA LEU A 51 2.33 -4.88 -13.99
C LEU A 51 2.55 -3.99 -15.22
N PRO A 52 1.61 -3.12 -15.57
CA PRO A 52 1.75 -2.21 -16.71
C PRO A 52 2.90 -1.20 -16.48
N GLY A 53 3.32 -0.51 -17.55
CA GLY A 53 4.47 0.39 -17.48
C GLY A 53 4.30 1.64 -16.64
N ASP A 54 3.06 1.98 -16.28
CA ASP A 54 2.68 3.05 -15.35
C ASP A 54 2.46 2.55 -13.90
N ALA A 55 2.69 1.26 -13.64
CA ALA A 55 2.69 0.71 -12.30
C ALA A 55 3.79 1.38 -11.43
N PRO A 56 3.59 1.45 -10.10
CA PRO A 56 4.60 2.00 -9.20
C PRO A 56 5.90 1.19 -9.26
N PRO A 57 7.06 1.79 -8.93
CA PRO A 57 8.32 1.07 -8.81
C PRO A 57 8.20 -0.15 -7.88
N ILE A 58 8.64 -1.31 -8.35
CA ILE A 58 8.56 -2.57 -7.62
C ILE A 58 9.92 -2.89 -6.98
N PHE A 59 9.90 -3.08 -5.67
CA PHE A 59 11.02 -3.56 -4.87
C PHE A 59 10.80 -5.05 -4.61
N LEU A 60 11.53 -5.90 -5.33
CA LEU A 60 11.35 -7.35 -5.26
C LEU A 60 12.27 -7.94 -4.18
N VAL A 61 11.67 -8.51 -3.15
CA VAL A 61 12.34 -9.11 -2.00
C VAL A 61 12.20 -10.62 -2.06
N ALA A 62 13.25 -11.31 -2.53
CA ALA A 62 13.29 -12.77 -2.47
C ALA A 62 13.66 -13.22 -1.05
N GLN A 63 12.81 -14.02 -0.42
CA GLN A 63 13.05 -14.50 0.95
C GLN A 63 13.98 -15.71 1.03
N GLU A 64 14.32 -16.31 -0.12
CA GLU A 64 15.28 -17.41 -0.20
C GLU A 64 16.52 -17.01 -1.03
N PRO A 65 17.74 -17.36 -0.57
CA PRO A 65 18.99 -17.00 -1.26
C PRO A 65 19.09 -17.56 -2.68
N ARG A 66 18.53 -18.75 -2.92
CA ARG A 66 18.55 -19.38 -4.25
C ARG A 66 17.72 -18.58 -5.25
N LEU A 67 16.47 -18.24 -4.90
CA LEU A 67 15.63 -17.40 -5.74
C LEU A 67 16.26 -16.02 -5.98
N LEU A 68 16.90 -15.43 -4.94
CA LEU A 68 17.61 -14.16 -5.10
C LEU A 68 18.74 -14.28 -6.13
N MET A 69 19.54 -15.35 -6.10
CA MET A 69 20.61 -15.57 -7.08
C MET A 69 20.05 -15.68 -8.49
N ASP A 70 18.99 -16.47 -8.69
CA ASP A 70 18.37 -16.66 -10.00
C ASP A 70 17.77 -15.35 -10.51
N LEU A 71 17.18 -14.51 -9.65
CA LEU A 71 16.70 -13.17 -10.00
C LEU A 71 17.87 -12.21 -10.35
N LEU A 72 18.96 -12.22 -9.58
CA LEU A 72 20.17 -11.42 -9.88
C LEU A 72 20.77 -11.78 -11.24
N GLU A 73 20.65 -13.02 -11.68
CA GLU A 73 21.18 -13.48 -12.98
C GLU A 73 20.22 -13.17 -14.15
N ASN A 74 18.91 -13.29 -13.93
CA ASN A 74 17.93 -13.23 -15.02
C ASN A 74 17.18 -11.89 -15.13
N ALA A 75 17.22 -10.99 -14.11
CA ALA A 75 16.51 -9.72 -14.19
C ALA A 75 17.04 -8.87 -15.37
N PRO A 76 16.11 -8.27 -16.16
CA PRO A 76 16.51 -7.42 -17.27
C PRO A 76 17.13 -6.12 -16.73
N PRO A 77 18.20 -5.60 -17.38
CA PRO A 77 18.72 -4.28 -17.06
C PRO A 77 17.69 -3.18 -17.42
N PRO A 78 17.79 -2.00 -16.80
CA PRO A 78 16.96 -0.86 -17.21
C PRO A 78 17.22 -0.53 -18.69
N PRO A 79 16.20 -0.04 -19.41
CA PRO A 79 16.35 0.34 -20.82
C PRO A 79 17.44 1.41 -20.94
N GLY A 80 18.44 1.13 -21.77
CA GLY A 80 19.47 2.11 -22.12
C GLY A 80 18.88 3.26 -22.96
N VAL A 81 19.61 4.38 -23.07
CA VAL A 81 19.20 5.56 -23.85
C VAL A 81 18.91 5.23 -25.31
N GLU A 82 19.46 4.15 -25.84
CA GLU A 82 19.28 3.70 -27.23
C GLU A 82 17.93 2.99 -27.49
N HIS A 83 17.16 2.65 -26.44
CA HIS A 83 15.89 1.91 -26.57
C HIS A 83 14.65 2.80 -26.45
N THR A 84 14.79 4.11 -26.56
CA THR A 84 13.70 5.10 -26.47
C THR A 84 12.64 4.98 -27.58
N PHE A 85 12.85 4.15 -28.60
CA PHE A 85 11.89 3.93 -29.70
C PHE A 85 11.08 2.63 -29.56
N SER A 86 11.29 1.84 -28.51
CA SER A 86 10.47 0.65 -28.26
C SER A 86 9.19 1.06 -27.53
N THR A 87 8.05 0.79 -28.12
CA THR A 87 6.71 1.01 -27.53
C THR A 87 6.39 0.02 -26.39
N GLN A 88 7.28 -0.93 -26.08
CA GLN A 88 7.12 -1.83 -24.92
C GLN A 88 7.75 -1.18 -23.70
N ALA A 89 6.92 -0.87 -22.70
CA ALA A 89 7.39 -0.49 -21.39
C ALA A 89 8.16 -1.66 -20.76
N PHE A 90 9.46 -1.47 -20.52
CA PHE A 90 10.31 -2.48 -19.91
C PHE A 90 10.08 -2.47 -18.39
N PHE A 91 9.70 -3.62 -17.84
CA PHE A 91 9.62 -3.83 -16.41
C PHE A 91 11.02 -4.19 -15.85
N THR A 92 11.60 -3.31 -15.05
CA THR A 92 12.85 -3.57 -14.33
C THR A 92 12.58 -3.44 -12.84
N PRO A 93 12.47 -4.55 -12.09
CA PRO A 93 12.30 -4.47 -10.65
C PRO A 93 13.59 -4.01 -9.97
N THR A 94 13.46 -3.26 -8.89
CA THR A 94 14.57 -3.03 -7.96
C THR A 94 14.74 -4.26 -7.09
N LEU A 95 15.88 -4.93 -7.17
CA LEU A 95 16.13 -6.13 -6.35
C LEU A 95 16.62 -5.74 -4.96
N VAL A 96 15.95 -6.24 -3.94
CA VAL A 96 16.34 -6.04 -2.54
C VAL A 96 17.18 -7.24 -2.08
N VAL A 97 18.37 -6.95 -1.57
CA VAL A 97 19.34 -7.95 -1.13
C VAL A 97 19.44 -7.90 0.39
N PRO A 98 18.86 -8.89 1.11
CA PRO A 98 18.98 -8.98 2.56
C PRO A 98 20.44 -9.17 2.99
N ALA A 99 20.85 -8.54 4.09
CA ALA A 99 22.21 -8.67 4.64
C ALA A 99 22.58 -10.14 4.90
N ALA A 100 21.64 -10.95 5.37
CA ALA A 100 21.85 -12.37 5.61
C ALA A 100 22.25 -13.15 4.33
N ALA A 101 21.74 -12.76 3.17
CA ALA A 101 22.07 -13.42 1.91
C ALA A 101 23.53 -13.18 1.48
N LEU A 102 24.16 -12.09 1.91
CA LEU A 102 25.55 -11.76 1.60
C LEU A 102 26.56 -12.68 2.30
N ALA A 103 26.14 -13.43 3.30
CA ALA A 103 26.99 -14.46 3.92
C ALA A 103 27.32 -15.62 2.93
N HIS A 104 26.54 -15.76 1.86
CA HIS A 104 26.75 -16.77 0.82
C HIS A 104 27.65 -16.20 -0.29
N ALA A 105 28.88 -16.72 -0.41
CA ALA A 105 29.86 -16.25 -1.41
C ALA A 105 29.31 -16.19 -2.87
N PRO A 106 28.50 -17.14 -3.36
CA PRO A 106 27.90 -17.08 -4.69
C PRO A 106 27.00 -15.85 -4.90
N VAL A 107 26.27 -15.40 -3.85
CA VAL A 107 25.41 -14.21 -3.92
C VAL A 107 26.26 -12.95 -4.16
N ALA A 108 27.38 -12.79 -3.48
CA ALA A 108 28.27 -11.64 -3.64
C ALA A 108 28.82 -11.53 -5.07
N GLU A 109 29.11 -12.66 -5.71
CA GLU A 109 29.57 -12.67 -7.11
C GLU A 109 28.42 -12.36 -8.09
N ALA A 110 27.25 -12.97 -7.90
CA ALA A 110 26.05 -12.66 -8.68
C ALA A 110 25.68 -11.17 -8.58
N LEU A 111 25.78 -10.59 -7.38
CA LEU A 111 25.55 -9.17 -7.11
C LEU A 111 26.47 -8.26 -7.94
N ARG A 112 27.79 -8.55 -7.97
CA ARG A 112 28.73 -7.78 -8.79
C ARG A 112 28.43 -7.89 -10.29
N ARG A 113 27.98 -9.08 -10.75
CA ARG A 113 27.54 -9.26 -12.15
C ARG A 113 26.29 -8.45 -12.45
N ALA A 114 25.30 -8.48 -11.54
CA ALA A 114 24.06 -7.71 -11.66
C ALA A 114 24.32 -6.20 -11.70
N GLN A 115 25.19 -5.69 -10.83
CA GLN A 115 25.59 -4.28 -10.82
C GLN A 115 26.25 -3.86 -12.14
N ARG A 116 27.14 -4.69 -12.71
CA ARG A 116 27.78 -4.40 -14.02
C ARG A 116 26.77 -4.33 -15.16
N ARG A 117 25.63 -5.01 -15.04
CA ARG A 117 24.50 -4.91 -15.98
C ARG A 117 23.60 -3.70 -15.71
N GLY A 118 23.90 -2.89 -14.67
CA GLY A 118 23.13 -1.70 -14.32
C GLY A 118 21.81 -1.98 -13.58
N LEU A 119 21.64 -3.19 -12.99
CA LEU A 119 20.43 -3.49 -12.23
C LEU A 119 20.29 -2.58 -11.00
N PRO A 120 19.10 -2.03 -10.72
CA PRO A 120 18.85 -1.27 -9.50
C PRO A 120 18.81 -2.22 -8.30
N LEU A 121 19.74 -2.01 -7.37
CA LEU A 121 19.95 -2.87 -6.21
C LEU A 121 19.81 -2.06 -4.93
N VAL A 122 19.14 -2.65 -3.94
CA VAL A 122 18.96 -2.09 -2.59
C VAL A 122 19.44 -3.11 -1.57
N TRP A 123 20.31 -2.70 -0.67
CA TRP A 123 20.69 -3.51 0.48
C TRP A 123 19.65 -3.40 1.58
N GLN A 124 19.31 -4.51 2.26
CA GLN A 124 18.39 -4.53 3.40
C GLN A 124 19.09 -5.08 4.64
N GLY A 125 19.02 -4.33 5.75
CA GLY A 125 19.61 -4.77 7.02
C GLY A 125 19.53 -3.72 8.12
N GLU A 126 20.29 -3.96 9.19
CA GLU A 126 20.36 -3.07 10.36
C GLU A 126 21.35 -1.92 10.11
N ALA A 127 21.06 -0.73 10.68
CA ALA A 127 21.93 0.44 10.54
C ALA A 127 23.32 0.21 11.10
N GLU A 128 23.42 -0.55 12.19
CA GLU A 128 24.66 -0.83 12.93
C GLU A 128 25.58 -1.82 12.21
N LYS A 129 25.05 -2.58 11.24
CA LYS A 129 25.77 -3.59 10.46
C LYS A 129 25.71 -3.27 8.96
N PRO A 130 26.37 -2.21 8.49
CA PRO A 130 26.36 -1.85 7.07
C PRO A 130 26.97 -2.96 6.20
N PRO A 131 26.67 -2.95 4.88
CA PRO A 131 27.28 -3.90 3.96
C PRO A 131 28.80 -3.74 3.93
N ASP A 132 29.51 -4.84 3.58
CA ASP A 132 30.95 -4.82 3.36
C ASP A 132 31.34 -3.66 2.42
N PRO A 133 32.39 -2.86 2.75
CA PRO A 133 32.83 -1.74 1.90
C PRO A 133 33.09 -2.15 0.44
N GLY A 134 33.54 -3.39 0.19
CA GLY A 134 33.75 -3.93 -1.16
C GLY A 134 32.43 -4.22 -1.94
N LEU A 135 31.29 -4.23 -1.26
CA LEU A 135 29.98 -4.41 -1.86
C LEU A 135 29.08 -3.16 -1.75
N ALA A 136 29.43 -2.22 -0.88
CA ALA A 136 28.61 -1.04 -0.62
C ALA A 136 28.31 -0.22 -1.88
N GLY A 137 29.27 -0.14 -2.80
CA GLY A 137 29.12 0.54 -4.09
C GLY A 137 28.17 -0.15 -5.09
N CYS A 138 27.69 -1.38 -4.79
CA CYS A 138 26.71 -2.07 -5.62
C CYS A 138 25.29 -1.55 -5.42
N PHE A 139 25.01 -0.85 -4.33
CA PHE A 139 23.67 -0.49 -3.91
C PHE A 139 23.37 1.01 -4.12
N GLY A 140 22.26 1.33 -4.77
CA GLY A 140 21.79 2.71 -4.92
C GLY A 140 21.21 3.27 -3.61
N HIS A 141 20.55 2.43 -2.83
CA HIS A 141 19.99 2.77 -1.51
C HIS A 141 20.20 1.63 -0.53
N ARG A 142 20.07 1.96 0.77
CA ARG A 142 19.98 0.99 1.85
C ARG A 142 18.56 1.03 2.43
N TRP A 143 17.94 -0.10 2.57
CA TRP A 143 16.70 -0.30 3.31
C TRP A 143 17.07 -0.72 4.73
N ILE A 144 16.86 0.19 5.67
CA ILE A 144 17.35 0.08 7.04
C ILE A 144 16.16 -0.23 7.95
N SER A 145 16.21 -1.39 8.59
CA SER A 145 15.33 -1.71 9.71
C SER A 145 15.81 -0.95 10.94
N VAL A 146 15.00 -0.01 11.41
CA VAL A 146 15.34 0.86 12.54
C VAL A 146 15.03 0.13 13.84
N SER A 147 16.07 -0.16 14.62
CA SER A 147 15.93 -0.78 15.93
C SER A 147 15.21 0.15 16.92
N PRO A 148 14.51 -0.36 17.96
CA PRO A 148 13.89 0.47 18.97
C PRO A 148 14.86 1.44 19.66
N ALA A 149 16.10 1.02 19.86
CA ALA A 149 17.15 1.86 20.47
C ALA A 149 17.51 3.02 19.54
N LEU A 150 17.70 2.76 18.25
CA LEU A 150 18.00 3.77 17.25
C LEU A 150 16.81 4.73 17.02
N ALA A 151 15.61 4.20 17.03
CA ALA A 151 14.38 5.00 16.97
C ALA A 151 14.26 5.97 18.16
N ALA A 152 14.57 5.50 19.38
CA ALA A 152 14.57 6.34 20.59
C ALA A 152 15.62 7.47 20.50
N LEU A 153 16.83 7.19 20.01
CA LEU A 153 17.86 8.19 19.78
C LEU A 153 17.43 9.24 18.74
N ALA A 154 16.85 8.79 17.64
CA ALA A 154 16.36 9.66 16.59
C ALA A 154 15.18 10.53 17.07
N LEU A 155 14.26 9.95 17.86
CA LEU A 155 13.12 10.68 18.45
C LEU A 155 13.60 11.74 19.44
N HIS A 156 14.56 11.38 20.32
CA HIS A 156 15.16 12.34 21.25
C HIS A 156 15.81 13.53 20.52
N GLU A 157 16.52 13.25 19.43
CA GLU A 157 17.13 14.31 18.60
C GLU A 157 16.07 15.15 17.88
N ALA A 158 15.01 14.55 17.33
CA ALA A 158 13.88 15.25 16.72
C ALA A 158 13.23 16.25 17.69
N LEU A 159 12.92 15.79 18.92
CA LEU A 159 12.30 16.63 19.96
C LEU A 159 13.22 17.71 20.52
N ARG A 160 14.55 17.50 20.46
CA ARG A 160 15.51 18.54 20.86
C ARG A 160 15.60 19.67 19.84
N GLN A 161 15.54 19.35 18.57
CA GLN A 161 15.68 20.35 17.49
C GLN A 161 14.55 21.39 17.50
N ASP A 162 13.35 20.99 17.88
CA ASP A 162 12.22 21.94 18.04
C ASP A 162 12.46 22.97 19.17
N ARG A 163 13.47 22.77 20.03
CA ARG A 163 13.76 23.60 21.20
C ARG A 163 15.06 24.40 21.12
N VAL A 164 15.88 24.16 20.11
CA VAL A 164 17.23 24.77 20.00
C VAL A 164 17.19 26.01 19.09
N ALA A 165 17.80 27.09 19.55
CA ALA A 165 17.98 28.32 18.77
C ALA A 165 18.78 28.07 17.47
N PRO A 166 18.50 28.84 16.38
CA PRO A 166 18.97 28.56 15.02
C PRO A 166 20.51 28.69 14.84
N ASP A 167 21.26 29.17 15.83
CA ASP A 167 22.70 29.45 15.72
C ASP A 167 23.64 28.25 15.95
N ARG A 168 23.14 27.07 16.28
CA ARG A 168 24.01 25.91 16.51
C ARG A 168 24.02 25.01 15.28
N ALA A 169 25.22 24.76 14.73
CA ALA A 169 25.38 23.80 13.65
C ALA A 169 24.72 22.44 14.04
N PRO A 170 23.82 21.92 13.20
CA PRO A 170 23.11 20.72 13.53
C PRO A 170 24.04 19.51 13.60
N ALA A 171 23.95 18.73 14.66
CA ALA A 171 24.67 17.45 14.77
C ALA A 171 24.30 16.51 13.60
N ALA A 172 25.20 15.60 13.25
CA ALA A 172 24.89 14.56 12.26
C ALA A 172 23.70 13.73 12.76
N PRO A 173 22.70 13.47 11.91
CA PRO A 173 21.55 12.67 12.32
C PRO A 173 21.97 11.22 12.68
N PRO A 174 21.38 10.61 13.72
CA PRO A 174 21.65 9.23 14.07
C PRO A 174 21.24 8.24 12.96
N LEU A 175 20.29 8.63 12.09
CA LEU A 175 19.90 7.88 10.91
C LEU A 175 20.64 8.41 9.66
N PRO A 176 21.15 7.54 8.77
CA PRO A 176 21.88 7.97 7.58
C PRO A 176 20.97 8.66 6.56
N VAL A 177 21.54 9.60 5.81
CA VAL A 177 20.80 10.43 4.85
C VAL A 177 20.47 9.66 3.56
N GLY A 178 19.28 9.93 2.99
CA GLY A 178 18.90 9.47 1.64
C GLY A 178 18.49 7.99 1.54
N GLN A 179 18.22 7.33 2.67
CA GLN A 179 17.96 5.90 2.70
C GLN A 179 16.46 5.57 2.79
N ILE A 180 16.13 4.28 2.70
CA ILE A 180 14.80 3.73 2.96
C ILE A 180 14.78 3.27 4.42
N PHE A 181 13.74 3.62 5.17
CA PHE A 181 13.61 3.22 6.56
C PHE A 181 12.34 2.38 6.78
N GLU A 182 12.47 1.36 7.61
CA GLU A 182 11.40 0.50 8.09
C GLU A 182 11.36 0.54 9.63
N GLY A 183 10.17 0.32 10.21
CA GLY A 183 10.01 0.31 11.67
C GLY A 183 9.85 1.71 12.29
N ILE A 184 9.40 2.69 11.51
CA ILE A 184 9.09 4.04 11.99
C ILE A 184 7.69 4.04 12.62
N ALA A 185 7.64 4.11 13.95
CA ALA A 185 6.40 3.96 14.73
C ALA A 185 5.77 5.29 15.19
N SER A 186 6.33 6.45 14.82
CA SER A 186 5.85 7.76 15.27
C SER A 186 5.82 8.77 14.13
N HIS A 187 4.75 9.61 14.09
CA HIS A 187 4.63 10.72 13.13
C HIS A 187 5.79 11.73 13.26
N VAL A 188 6.31 11.96 14.47
CA VAL A 188 7.47 12.83 14.70
C VAL A 188 8.71 12.27 13.99
N LEU A 189 8.91 10.95 14.06
CA LEU A 189 10.00 10.28 13.35
C LEU A 189 9.79 10.28 11.83
N VAL A 190 8.56 10.18 11.36
CA VAL A 190 8.25 10.34 9.92
C VAL A 190 8.74 11.69 9.41
N ASP A 191 8.38 12.77 10.11
CA ASP A 191 8.80 14.12 9.74
C ASP A 191 10.32 14.29 9.84
N TYR A 192 10.95 13.77 10.89
CA TYR A 192 12.39 13.75 11.05
C TYR A 192 13.09 13.00 9.91
N CYS A 193 12.62 11.81 9.55
CA CYS A 193 13.20 11.02 8.45
C CYS A 193 13.15 11.80 7.12
N PHE A 194 12.02 12.41 6.79
CA PHE A 194 11.90 13.11 5.52
C PHE A 194 12.61 14.47 5.51
N GLN A 195 12.48 15.26 6.57
CA GLN A 195 13.02 16.63 6.59
C GLN A 195 14.52 16.62 6.87
N ARG A 196 14.98 15.82 7.83
CA ARG A 196 16.34 15.83 8.33
C ARG A 196 17.23 14.79 7.66
N CYS A 197 16.73 13.54 7.59
CA CYS A 197 17.47 12.44 6.96
C CYS A 197 17.27 12.41 5.45
N ARG A 198 16.39 13.23 4.87
CA ARG A 198 16.05 13.22 3.44
C ARG A 198 15.76 11.79 2.94
N ALA A 199 14.99 11.05 3.74
CA ALA A 199 14.66 9.67 3.43
C ALA A 199 14.12 9.53 2.00
N TYR A 200 14.60 8.53 1.28
CA TYR A 200 14.09 8.20 -0.05
C TYR A 200 12.64 7.71 0.05
N ALA A 201 12.38 6.82 1.03
CA ALA A 201 11.05 6.31 1.32
C ALA A 201 10.97 5.75 2.76
N LEU A 202 9.74 5.57 3.26
CA LEU A 202 9.45 4.78 4.45
C LEU A 202 8.63 3.55 4.05
N VAL A 203 9.00 2.39 4.61
CA VAL A 203 8.24 1.15 4.45
C VAL A 203 7.27 1.01 5.61
N GLY A 204 6.00 0.83 5.29
CA GLY A 204 4.93 0.90 6.27
C GLY A 204 4.62 2.34 6.72
N TRP A 205 3.67 2.48 7.64
CA TRP A 205 3.23 3.78 8.15
C TRP A 205 2.76 3.66 9.60
N PRO A 206 3.07 4.61 10.50
CA PRO A 206 2.60 4.61 11.88
C PRO A 206 1.14 5.11 11.94
N ALA A 207 0.20 4.29 11.45
CA ALA A 207 -1.19 4.69 11.24
C ALA A 207 -1.88 5.16 12.53
N GLU A 208 -1.75 4.41 13.63
CA GLU A 208 -2.37 4.74 14.92
C GLU A 208 -1.83 6.05 15.50
N ASP A 209 -0.51 6.21 15.50
CA ASP A 209 0.15 7.42 16.03
C ASP A 209 -0.14 8.64 15.14
N ALA A 210 -0.14 8.46 13.81
CA ALA A 210 -0.50 9.52 12.86
C ALA A 210 -1.93 10.02 13.05
N VAL A 211 -2.88 9.10 13.22
CA VAL A 211 -4.28 9.43 13.49
C VAL A 211 -4.42 10.10 14.88
N HIS A 212 -3.80 9.53 15.90
CA HIS A 212 -3.86 10.07 17.26
C HIS A 212 -3.33 11.51 17.32
N SER A 213 -2.25 11.81 16.62
CA SER A 213 -1.64 13.16 16.61
C SER A 213 -2.56 14.26 16.06
N LEU A 214 -3.55 13.88 15.24
CA LEU A 214 -4.48 14.80 14.58
C LEU A 214 -5.86 14.88 15.27
N ARG A 215 -6.09 14.10 16.33
CA ARG A 215 -7.36 14.05 17.08
C ARG A 215 -7.60 15.26 18.00
N ARG A 216 -7.55 16.46 17.46
CA ARG A 216 -8.04 17.69 18.13
C ARG A 216 -9.53 17.93 17.90
N GLY A 217 -10.16 17.11 17.07
CA GLY A 217 -11.56 17.14 16.67
C GLY A 217 -11.86 15.99 15.71
N PRO A 218 -13.09 15.93 15.13
CA PRO A 218 -13.42 14.94 14.12
C PRO A 218 -12.46 15.04 12.94
N LEU A 219 -11.96 13.89 12.46
CA LEU A 219 -11.17 13.87 11.23
C LEU A 219 -12.06 14.16 10.02
N GLU A 220 -11.53 14.92 9.08
CA GLU A 220 -12.23 15.36 7.89
C GLU A 220 -11.75 14.62 6.63
N PRO A 221 -12.60 14.51 5.57
CA PRO A 221 -12.19 13.98 4.27
C PRO A 221 -11.00 14.74 3.68
N ASP A 222 -10.21 14.09 2.83
CA ASP A 222 -9.09 14.74 2.12
C ASP A 222 -9.63 15.77 1.12
N HIS A 223 -9.14 17.01 1.20
CA HIS A 223 -9.53 18.11 0.32
C HIS A 223 -9.35 17.76 -1.16
N ARG A 224 -8.29 17.02 -1.52
CA ARG A 224 -8.02 16.62 -2.90
C ARG A 224 -9.09 15.68 -3.43
N VAL A 225 -9.55 14.71 -2.62
CA VAL A 225 -10.58 13.76 -3.04
C VAL A 225 -11.94 14.45 -3.19
N VAL A 226 -12.30 15.34 -2.27
CA VAL A 226 -13.53 16.15 -2.39
C VAL A 226 -13.50 16.98 -3.68
N LEU A 227 -12.38 17.65 -3.96
CA LEU A 227 -12.21 18.46 -5.17
C LEU A 227 -12.23 17.60 -6.43
N ALA A 228 -11.51 16.48 -6.45
CA ALA A 228 -11.48 15.55 -7.60
C ALA A 228 -12.87 14.98 -7.90
N THR A 229 -13.68 14.68 -6.87
CA THR A 229 -15.04 14.19 -7.05
C THR A 229 -15.94 15.29 -7.64
N LEU A 230 -15.81 16.55 -7.19
CA LEU A 230 -16.51 17.70 -7.79
C LEU A 230 -16.13 17.88 -9.25
N GLN A 231 -14.84 17.85 -9.57
CA GLN A 231 -14.35 17.96 -10.96
C GLN A 231 -14.85 16.82 -11.85
N ALA A 232 -14.95 15.59 -11.32
CA ALA A 232 -15.52 14.47 -12.05
C ALA A 232 -17.02 14.68 -12.38
N LEU A 233 -17.77 15.27 -11.45
CA LEU A 233 -19.17 15.64 -11.67
C LEU A 233 -19.32 16.77 -12.69
N GLU A 234 -18.52 17.84 -12.58
CA GLU A 234 -18.53 18.97 -13.52
C GLU A 234 -18.13 18.54 -14.95
N ALA A 235 -17.21 17.58 -15.07
CA ALA A 235 -16.81 16.99 -16.34
C ALA A 235 -17.79 15.92 -16.85
N GLU A 236 -18.95 15.75 -16.21
CA GLU A 236 -19.98 14.74 -16.56
C GLU A 236 -19.41 13.33 -16.71
N ARG A 237 -18.42 12.97 -15.88
CA ARG A 237 -17.82 11.64 -15.93
C ARG A 237 -18.83 10.53 -15.63
N PRO A 238 -18.66 9.33 -16.19
CA PRO A 238 -19.52 8.18 -15.88
C PRO A 238 -19.65 7.95 -14.37
N ALA A 239 -20.81 7.50 -13.93
CA ALA A 239 -21.11 7.37 -12.51
C ALA A 239 -20.20 6.35 -11.76
N ASP A 240 -19.60 5.40 -12.48
CA ASP A 240 -18.58 4.48 -11.92
C ASP A 240 -17.25 5.19 -11.64
N VAL A 241 -16.89 6.20 -12.44
CA VAL A 241 -15.72 7.04 -12.19
C VAL A 241 -15.95 7.92 -10.96
N VAL A 242 -17.13 8.56 -10.85
CA VAL A 242 -17.50 9.38 -9.69
C VAL A 242 -17.52 8.53 -8.41
N GLU A 243 -18.15 7.35 -8.46
CA GLU A 243 -18.19 6.40 -7.34
C GLU A 243 -16.77 6.02 -6.88
N ARG A 244 -15.91 5.65 -7.83
CA ARG A 244 -14.52 5.26 -7.54
C ARG A 244 -13.72 6.40 -6.92
N THR A 245 -13.82 7.62 -7.49
CA THR A 245 -13.14 8.81 -6.96
C THR A 245 -13.62 9.14 -5.55
N LEU A 246 -14.92 9.03 -5.27
CA LEU A 246 -15.48 9.26 -3.94
C LEU A 246 -14.96 8.21 -2.93
N CYS A 247 -14.82 6.96 -3.36
CA CYS A 247 -14.28 5.86 -2.56
C CYS A 247 -12.76 5.95 -2.35
N ASP A 248 -12.03 6.86 -2.98
CA ASP A 248 -10.62 7.12 -2.68
C ASP A 248 -10.39 7.81 -1.31
N ASP A 249 -11.50 8.19 -0.62
CA ASP A 249 -11.45 8.58 0.80
C ASP A 249 -12.54 7.84 1.61
N PRO A 250 -12.14 6.94 2.53
CA PRO A 250 -13.08 6.17 3.34
C PRO A 250 -14.04 7.03 4.19
N LEU A 251 -13.56 8.18 4.69
CA LEU A 251 -14.41 9.10 5.48
C LEU A 251 -15.43 9.79 4.58
N LEU A 252 -15.05 10.19 3.37
CA LEU A 252 -15.97 10.79 2.41
C LEU A 252 -17.05 9.80 2.01
N ALA A 253 -16.67 8.56 1.69
CA ALA A 253 -17.59 7.49 1.34
C ALA A 253 -18.58 7.18 2.47
N TYR A 254 -18.07 7.04 3.70
CA TYR A 254 -18.92 6.80 4.88
C TYR A 254 -19.88 7.96 5.13
N ARG A 255 -19.38 9.20 5.15
CA ARG A 255 -20.22 10.39 5.37
C ARG A 255 -21.28 10.58 4.31
N PHE A 256 -20.96 10.25 3.06
CA PHE A 256 -21.95 10.33 1.97
C PHE A 256 -23.08 9.32 2.17
N LEU A 257 -22.77 8.09 2.56
CA LEU A 257 -23.81 7.09 2.88
C LEU A 257 -24.64 7.49 4.09
N VAL A 258 -24.02 8.06 5.15
CA VAL A 258 -24.77 8.60 6.30
C VAL A 258 -25.68 9.75 5.87
N TYR A 259 -25.21 10.66 5.03
CA TYR A 259 -26.01 11.75 4.49
C TYR A 259 -27.18 11.22 3.66
N ALA A 260 -26.92 10.30 2.73
CA ALA A 260 -27.95 9.72 1.87
C ALA A 260 -29.07 8.99 2.66
N ASN A 261 -28.72 8.41 3.81
CA ASN A 261 -29.65 7.72 4.69
C ASN A 261 -30.24 8.62 5.80
N SER A 262 -29.94 9.93 5.80
CA SER A 262 -30.45 10.83 6.81
C SER A 262 -31.95 11.17 6.59
N PRO A 263 -32.71 11.38 7.67
CA PRO A 263 -34.13 11.75 7.55
C PRO A 263 -34.37 13.02 6.70
N GLY A 264 -33.41 13.95 6.68
CA GLY A 264 -33.50 15.20 5.92
C GLY A 264 -33.46 15.01 4.40
N VAL A 265 -32.95 13.89 3.91
CA VAL A 265 -32.96 13.51 2.50
C VAL A 265 -34.30 12.88 2.08
N GLY A 266 -35.00 12.25 3.01
CA GLY A 266 -36.39 11.77 2.81
C GLY A 266 -36.52 10.54 1.92
N LEU A 267 -35.45 9.73 1.73
CA LEU A 267 -35.54 8.47 0.99
C LEU A 267 -36.37 7.45 1.77
N ARG A 268 -37.34 6.81 1.08
CA ARG A 268 -38.24 5.82 1.69
C ARG A 268 -37.60 4.49 1.99
N SER A 269 -36.55 4.14 1.25
CA SER A 269 -35.75 2.89 1.43
C SER A 269 -34.31 3.24 1.74
N GLY A 270 -33.67 2.47 2.61
CA GLY A 270 -32.27 2.62 2.93
C GLY A 270 -31.36 2.40 1.71
N VAL A 271 -30.30 3.17 1.62
CA VAL A 271 -29.30 3.10 0.55
C VAL A 271 -28.08 2.35 1.05
N GLN A 272 -27.76 1.23 0.40
CA GLN A 272 -26.71 0.29 0.83
C GLN A 272 -25.37 0.44 0.09
N SER A 273 -25.32 1.26 -0.96
CA SER A 273 -24.10 1.47 -1.75
C SER A 273 -23.99 2.90 -2.25
N ILE A 274 -22.76 3.34 -2.53
CA ILE A 274 -22.48 4.65 -3.11
C ILE A 274 -23.20 4.83 -4.44
N ARG A 275 -23.18 3.80 -5.30
CA ARG A 275 -23.89 3.83 -6.59
C ARG A 275 -25.39 4.04 -6.44
N HIS A 276 -25.99 3.32 -5.50
CA HIS A 276 -27.43 3.47 -5.22
C HIS A 276 -27.73 4.88 -4.72
N ALA A 277 -26.89 5.44 -3.83
CA ALA A 277 -27.02 6.82 -3.38
C ALA A 277 -26.94 7.82 -4.55
N LEU A 278 -25.99 7.64 -5.46
CA LEU A 278 -25.84 8.49 -6.65
C LEU A 278 -27.07 8.45 -7.55
N MET A 279 -27.64 7.26 -7.77
CA MET A 279 -28.85 7.11 -8.59
C MET A 279 -30.08 7.76 -7.94
N MET A 280 -30.21 7.67 -6.62
CA MET A 280 -31.37 8.19 -5.91
C MET A 280 -31.31 9.70 -5.71
N LEU A 281 -30.13 10.27 -5.46
CA LEU A 281 -29.96 11.69 -5.16
C LEU A 281 -29.67 12.55 -6.39
N GLY A 282 -29.07 11.96 -7.40
CA GLY A 282 -28.59 12.64 -8.59
C GLY A 282 -27.30 13.44 -8.37
N THR A 283 -26.70 13.85 -9.49
CA THR A 283 -25.40 14.54 -9.52
C THR A 283 -25.44 15.94 -8.89
N VAL A 284 -26.56 16.66 -9.05
CA VAL A 284 -26.73 18.02 -8.50
C VAL A 284 -26.72 18.01 -6.97
N THR A 285 -27.46 17.09 -6.34
CA THR A 285 -27.52 16.97 -4.88
C THR A 285 -26.13 16.56 -4.32
N LEU A 286 -25.45 15.63 -4.99
CA LEU A 286 -24.10 15.25 -4.61
C LEU A 286 -23.13 16.44 -4.71
N ALA A 287 -23.16 17.21 -5.80
CA ALA A 287 -22.30 18.38 -5.97
C ALA A 287 -22.52 19.43 -4.88
N GLN A 288 -23.78 19.70 -4.54
CA GLN A 288 -24.13 20.62 -3.44
C GLN A 288 -23.62 20.11 -2.08
N TRP A 289 -23.77 18.82 -1.80
CA TRP A 289 -23.27 18.23 -0.57
C TRP A 289 -21.74 18.28 -0.49
N LEU A 290 -21.04 17.95 -1.58
CA LEU A 290 -19.56 18.02 -1.66
C LEU A 290 -19.06 19.48 -1.48
N ALA A 291 -19.73 20.46 -2.08
CA ALA A 291 -19.40 21.88 -1.91
C ALA A 291 -19.50 22.32 -0.43
N GLN A 292 -20.42 21.71 0.35
CA GLN A 292 -20.51 21.95 1.80
C GLN A 292 -19.39 21.25 2.59
N GLN A 293 -18.82 20.12 2.09
CA GLN A 293 -17.70 19.47 2.73
C GLN A 293 -16.36 20.21 2.48
N LEU A 294 -16.21 20.85 1.32
CA LEU A 294 -14.95 21.43 0.86
C LEU A 294 -14.30 22.41 1.86
N PRO A 295 -15.03 23.36 2.51
CA PRO A 295 -14.41 24.29 3.45
C PRO A 295 -13.86 23.65 4.72
N ARG A 296 -14.31 22.45 5.06
CA ARG A 296 -13.86 21.69 6.24
C ARG A 296 -12.87 20.61 5.88
N ALA A 297 -12.73 20.28 4.61
CA ALA A 297 -11.90 19.19 4.13
C ALA A 297 -10.43 19.36 4.57
N SER A 298 -9.81 18.24 4.92
CA SER A 298 -8.49 18.21 5.53
C SER A 298 -7.37 18.31 4.49
N HIS A 299 -6.34 19.08 4.81
CA HIS A 299 -5.06 19.09 4.09
C HIS A 299 -3.99 18.23 4.76
N ALA A 300 -4.35 17.47 5.81
CA ALA A 300 -3.41 16.68 6.61
C ALA A 300 -2.80 15.53 5.80
N ALA A 301 -1.65 15.78 5.21
CA ALA A 301 -0.93 14.78 4.40
C ALA A 301 -0.60 13.49 5.18
N MET A 302 -0.46 13.57 6.51
CA MET A 302 -0.14 12.45 7.39
C MET A 302 -1.21 11.34 7.38
N LEU A 303 -2.47 11.66 7.05
CA LEU A 303 -3.57 10.68 6.94
C LEU A 303 -3.65 10.00 5.58
N ARG A 304 -2.97 10.51 4.56
CA ARG A 304 -3.03 9.95 3.19
C ARG A 304 -2.62 8.49 3.12
N PRO A 305 -1.47 8.06 3.70
CA PRO A 305 -1.09 6.66 3.72
C PRO A 305 -2.10 5.76 4.45
N VAL A 306 -2.70 6.25 5.53
CA VAL A 306 -3.73 5.51 6.28
C VAL A 306 -4.95 5.25 5.40
N LYS A 307 -5.50 6.31 4.81
CA LYS A 307 -6.67 6.22 3.92
C LYS A 307 -6.37 5.39 2.67
N ALA A 308 -5.19 5.59 2.06
CA ALA A 308 -4.75 4.82 0.91
C ALA A 308 -4.62 3.32 1.21
N GLY A 309 -4.15 2.93 2.41
CA GLY A 309 -4.15 1.53 2.84
C GLY A 309 -5.55 0.91 2.83
N MET A 310 -6.56 1.62 3.35
CA MET A 310 -7.96 1.17 3.32
C MET A 310 -8.50 1.03 1.89
N VAL A 311 -8.14 1.97 1.00
CA VAL A 311 -8.51 1.93 -0.43
C VAL A 311 -7.84 0.75 -1.14
N MET A 312 -6.55 0.50 -0.88
CA MET A 312 -5.84 -0.66 -1.45
C MET A 312 -6.48 -1.97 -0.98
N ARG A 313 -6.82 -2.08 0.30
CA ARG A 313 -7.54 -3.22 0.87
C ARG A 313 -8.87 -3.46 0.15
N SER A 314 -9.65 -2.42 -0.05
CA SER A 314 -10.91 -2.45 -0.80
C SER A 314 -10.72 -2.97 -2.23
N ARG A 315 -9.73 -2.45 -2.95
CA ARG A 315 -9.40 -2.86 -4.33
C ARG A 315 -8.89 -4.31 -4.40
N LEU A 316 -8.11 -4.75 -3.39
CA LEU A 316 -7.63 -6.12 -3.34
C LEU A 316 -8.76 -7.11 -3.06
N MET A 317 -9.66 -6.79 -2.12
CA MET A 317 -10.86 -7.58 -1.87
C MET A 317 -11.74 -7.72 -3.13
N GLU A 318 -11.97 -6.62 -3.85
CA GLU A 318 -12.68 -6.66 -5.13
C GLU A 318 -12.07 -7.67 -6.10
N ARG A 319 -10.73 -7.71 -6.21
CA ARG A 319 -10.01 -8.65 -7.09
C ARG A 319 -10.06 -10.10 -6.60
N LEU A 320 -10.09 -10.32 -5.28
CA LEU A 320 -10.19 -11.65 -4.70
C LEU A 320 -11.58 -12.28 -4.88
N VAL A 321 -12.62 -11.48 -4.97
CA VAL A 321 -14.00 -11.96 -5.08
C VAL A 321 -14.55 -11.83 -6.52
N ASP A 322 -13.75 -11.34 -7.47
CA ASP A 322 -14.16 -10.96 -8.84
C ASP A 322 -14.68 -12.12 -9.72
N ALA A 323 -14.55 -13.37 -9.31
CA ALA A 323 -14.95 -14.52 -10.13
C ALA A 323 -16.47 -14.69 -10.23
N GLY A 324 -17.11 -13.93 -11.12
CA GLY A 324 -18.51 -14.20 -11.55
C GLY A 324 -19.60 -13.70 -10.58
N ILE A 325 -19.29 -12.80 -9.65
CA ILE A 325 -20.31 -12.23 -8.77
C ILE A 325 -21.13 -11.12 -9.44
N GLU A 326 -22.38 -10.98 -8.99
CA GLU A 326 -23.23 -9.88 -9.40
C GLU A 326 -22.62 -8.52 -9.02
N GLU A 327 -22.86 -7.51 -9.83
CA GLU A 327 -22.32 -6.15 -9.63
C GLU A 327 -22.72 -5.54 -8.27
N ALA A 328 -23.91 -5.86 -7.76
CA ALA A 328 -24.36 -5.42 -6.44
C ALA A 328 -23.48 -5.99 -5.31
N LEU A 329 -23.13 -7.28 -5.38
CA LEU A 329 -22.27 -7.96 -4.41
C LEU A 329 -20.82 -7.42 -4.49
N ARG A 330 -20.35 -7.11 -5.69
CA ARG A 330 -19.03 -6.49 -5.88
C ARG A 330 -18.90 -5.17 -5.12
N ARG A 331 -19.96 -4.33 -5.14
CA ARG A 331 -19.98 -3.07 -4.39
C ARG A 331 -20.00 -3.28 -2.87
N GLU A 332 -20.68 -4.32 -2.39
CA GLU A 332 -20.62 -4.68 -0.98
C GLU A 332 -19.19 -5.06 -0.56
N VAL A 333 -18.49 -5.85 -1.39
CA VAL A 333 -17.10 -6.25 -1.15
C VAL A 333 -16.17 -5.04 -1.11
N VAL A 334 -16.34 -4.07 -2.02
CA VAL A 334 -15.59 -2.81 -2.03
C VAL A 334 -15.80 -2.07 -0.70
N LEU A 335 -17.04 -1.92 -0.23
CA LEU A 335 -17.32 -1.27 1.04
C LEU A 335 -16.81 -2.07 2.24
N CYS A 336 -16.82 -3.41 2.18
CA CYS A 336 -16.27 -4.26 3.22
C CYS A 336 -14.77 -3.95 3.45
N GLY A 337 -13.96 -3.96 2.40
CA GLY A 337 -12.55 -3.60 2.50
C GLY A 337 -12.33 -2.14 2.94
N LEU A 338 -13.11 -1.21 2.38
CA LEU A 338 -12.99 0.22 2.65
C LEU A 338 -13.32 0.59 4.10
N PHE A 339 -14.32 -0.09 4.70
CA PHE A 339 -14.82 0.23 6.03
C PHE A 339 -14.21 -0.64 7.14
N SER A 340 -13.36 -1.59 6.80
CA SER A 340 -12.77 -2.55 7.76
C SER A 340 -11.88 -1.92 8.84
N GLN A 341 -11.51 -0.65 8.70
CA GLN A 341 -10.69 0.10 9.67
C GLN A 341 -11.26 1.51 9.95
N LEU A 342 -12.56 1.71 9.80
CA LEU A 342 -13.18 3.00 10.10
C LEU A 342 -13.10 3.40 11.59
N ASP A 343 -13.00 2.43 12.48
CA ASP A 343 -12.73 2.64 13.91
C ASP A 343 -11.47 3.46 14.14
N LEU A 344 -10.42 3.18 13.38
CA LEU A 344 -9.17 3.95 13.43
C LEU A 344 -9.39 5.44 13.11
N LEU A 345 -10.23 5.75 12.12
CA LEU A 345 -10.47 7.14 11.70
C LEU A 345 -11.56 7.85 12.53
N LEU A 346 -12.58 7.12 12.98
CA LEU A 346 -13.74 7.69 13.67
C LEU A 346 -13.67 7.61 15.19
N ASP A 347 -12.71 6.86 15.74
CA ASP A 347 -12.54 6.63 17.20
C ASP A 347 -13.79 6.05 17.87
N LEU A 348 -14.46 5.17 17.18
CA LEU A 348 -15.67 4.48 17.62
C LEU A 348 -15.57 2.99 17.28
N PRO A 349 -16.17 2.08 18.07
CA PRO A 349 -16.21 0.67 17.70
C PRO A 349 -16.87 0.44 16.32
N LEU A 350 -16.28 -0.44 15.50
CA LEU A 350 -16.79 -0.74 14.14
C LEU A 350 -18.28 -1.08 14.13
N GLY A 351 -18.75 -1.92 15.07
CA GLY A 351 -20.17 -2.24 15.19
C GLY A 351 -21.06 -1.01 15.37
N SER A 352 -20.63 -0.02 16.16
CA SER A 352 -21.37 1.23 16.37
C SER A 352 -21.35 2.15 15.14
N ILE A 353 -20.29 2.07 14.32
CA ILE A 353 -20.17 2.83 13.07
C ILE A 353 -21.10 2.23 12.02
N LEU A 354 -21.03 0.92 11.81
CA LEU A 354 -21.72 0.23 10.72
C LEU A 354 -23.22 0.13 10.94
N THR A 355 -23.71 0.04 12.18
CA THR A 355 -25.14 0.03 12.51
C THR A 355 -25.87 1.35 12.18
N ARG A 356 -25.13 2.43 11.90
CA ARG A 356 -25.73 3.70 11.42
C ARG A 356 -26.12 3.66 9.94
N LEU A 357 -25.70 2.63 9.23
CA LEU A 357 -25.94 2.44 7.80
C LEU A 357 -26.80 1.18 7.60
N PRO A 358 -27.72 1.16 6.64
CA PRO A 358 -28.53 -0.02 6.32
C PRO A 358 -27.71 -0.99 5.44
N LEU A 359 -26.53 -1.38 5.89
CA LEU A 359 -25.65 -2.31 5.20
C LEU A 359 -26.16 -3.76 5.33
N SER A 360 -25.72 -4.64 4.43
CA SER A 360 -26.08 -6.06 4.51
C SER A 360 -25.43 -6.73 5.73
N ASP A 361 -26.12 -7.75 6.29
CA ASP A 361 -25.58 -8.56 7.37
C ASP A 361 -24.25 -9.20 6.98
N ARG A 362 -24.08 -9.60 5.71
CA ARG A 362 -22.83 -10.18 5.19
C ARG A 362 -21.61 -9.26 5.38
N LEU A 363 -21.81 -7.97 5.19
CA LEU A 363 -20.73 -6.96 5.37
C LEU A 363 -20.45 -6.77 6.85
N TYR A 364 -21.49 -6.65 7.68
CA TYR A 364 -21.36 -6.54 9.13
C TYR A 364 -20.65 -7.76 9.72
N ASP A 365 -21.09 -8.96 9.36
CA ASP A 365 -20.52 -10.22 9.85
C ASP A 365 -19.03 -10.33 9.50
N ALA A 366 -18.64 -9.97 8.26
CA ALA A 366 -17.24 -10.04 7.85
C ALA A 366 -16.35 -9.05 8.62
N ILE A 367 -16.80 -7.80 8.84
CA ILE A 367 -15.99 -6.75 9.47
C ILE A 367 -15.97 -6.88 10.99
N VAL A 368 -17.11 -7.23 11.62
CA VAL A 368 -17.26 -7.17 13.08
C VAL A 368 -17.15 -8.54 13.73
N LEU A 369 -17.74 -9.56 13.09
CA LEU A 369 -17.79 -10.93 13.64
C LEU A 369 -16.73 -11.86 13.03
N HIS A 370 -15.97 -11.39 12.04
CA HIS A 370 -14.98 -12.20 11.29
C HIS A 370 -15.59 -13.51 10.77
N SER A 371 -16.80 -13.44 10.23
CA SER A 371 -17.58 -14.57 9.74
C SER A 371 -18.34 -14.24 8.47
N GLY A 372 -19.02 -15.23 7.89
CA GLY A 372 -19.81 -15.04 6.68
C GLY A 372 -18.97 -15.04 5.38
N PRO A 373 -19.63 -14.77 4.23
CA PRO A 373 -19.05 -15.05 2.90
C PRO A 373 -17.87 -14.13 2.52
N TYR A 374 -17.70 -12.97 3.16
CA TYR A 374 -16.60 -12.04 2.85
C TYR A 374 -15.43 -12.13 3.82
N ALA A 375 -15.58 -12.86 4.95
CA ALA A 375 -14.54 -12.97 5.99
C ALA A 375 -13.23 -13.54 5.45
N ALA A 376 -13.28 -14.64 4.70
CA ALA A 376 -12.10 -15.26 4.10
C ALA A 376 -11.33 -14.31 3.18
N ALA A 377 -12.03 -13.53 2.35
CA ALA A 377 -11.40 -12.54 1.47
C ALA A 377 -10.80 -11.39 2.27
N LEU A 378 -11.48 -10.90 3.32
CA LEU A 378 -10.97 -9.84 4.19
C LEU A 378 -9.71 -10.28 4.94
N GLU A 379 -9.73 -11.44 5.58
CA GLU A 379 -8.59 -11.98 6.32
C GLU A 379 -7.39 -12.27 5.42
N THR A 380 -7.64 -12.83 4.21
CA THR A 380 -6.59 -13.02 3.21
C THR A 380 -5.99 -11.68 2.78
N THR A 381 -6.83 -10.66 2.55
CA THR A 381 -6.36 -9.32 2.16
C THR A 381 -5.49 -8.70 3.25
N VAL A 382 -5.92 -8.78 4.50
CA VAL A 382 -5.14 -8.28 5.66
C VAL A 382 -3.80 -9.01 5.78
N ALA A 383 -3.81 -10.34 5.61
CA ALA A 383 -2.57 -11.12 5.64
C ALA A 383 -1.58 -10.71 4.55
N LEU A 384 -2.06 -10.42 3.33
CA LEU A 384 -1.23 -10.01 2.20
C LEU A 384 -0.50 -8.68 2.41
N GLU A 385 -0.98 -7.81 3.31
CA GLU A 385 -0.36 -6.52 3.69
C GLU A 385 0.90 -6.70 4.56
N SER A 386 1.57 -7.84 4.49
CA SER A 386 2.69 -8.23 5.35
C SER A 386 3.87 -8.76 4.55
N SER A 387 5.05 -8.74 5.18
CA SER A 387 6.24 -9.46 4.73
C SER A 387 6.27 -10.93 5.18
N ASP A 388 5.37 -11.34 6.10
CA ASP A 388 5.29 -12.72 6.61
C ASP A 388 4.53 -13.63 5.66
N THR A 389 5.23 -14.13 4.65
CA THR A 389 4.66 -15.03 3.65
C THR A 389 4.27 -16.41 4.20
N GLU A 390 4.77 -16.82 5.38
CA GLU A 390 4.32 -18.05 6.05
C GLU A 390 2.92 -17.88 6.63
N ALA A 391 2.70 -16.75 7.31
CA ALA A 391 1.37 -16.39 7.81
C ALA A 391 0.36 -16.26 6.65
N ILE A 392 0.74 -15.62 5.54
CA ILE A 392 -0.09 -15.52 4.33
C ILE A 392 -0.45 -16.91 3.81
N ALA A 393 0.54 -17.79 3.63
CA ALA A 393 0.30 -19.15 3.14
C ALA A 393 -0.60 -19.96 4.07
N ARG A 394 -0.51 -19.74 5.40
CA ARG A 394 -1.38 -20.37 6.39
C ARG A 394 -2.83 -19.90 6.23
N VAL A 395 -3.08 -18.59 6.21
CA VAL A 395 -4.42 -18.01 6.04
C VAL A 395 -5.06 -18.48 4.73
N CYS A 396 -4.30 -18.49 3.63
CA CYS A 396 -4.81 -19.00 2.35
C CYS A 396 -5.25 -20.49 2.43
N ARG A 397 -4.51 -21.32 3.18
CA ARG A 397 -4.90 -22.73 3.38
C ARG A 397 -6.13 -22.89 4.29
N GLU A 398 -6.21 -22.11 5.36
CA GLU A 398 -7.33 -22.11 6.31
C GLU A 398 -8.65 -21.75 5.63
N HIS A 399 -8.61 -20.87 4.64
CA HIS A 399 -9.78 -20.40 3.89
C HIS A 399 -9.94 -21.04 2.49
N ASP A 400 -9.15 -22.05 2.17
CA ASP A 400 -9.15 -22.73 0.84
C ASP A 400 -9.00 -21.74 -0.33
N MET A 401 -8.22 -20.67 -0.14
CA MET A 401 -7.97 -19.66 -1.15
C MET A 401 -6.87 -20.12 -2.12
N GLY A 402 -7.22 -20.29 -3.38
CA GLY A 402 -6.27 -20.74 -4.42
C GLY A 402 -5.12 -19.75 -4.63
N ARG A 403 -3.86 -20.20 -4.46
CA ARG A 403 -2.66 -19.36 -4.55
C ARG A 403 -2.53 -18.57 -5.84
N VAL A 404 -2.76 -19.23 -6.98
CA VAL A 404 -2.73 -18.56 -8.30
C VAL A 404 -3.70 -17.39 -8.34
N HIS A 405 -4.90 -17.60 -7.80
CA HIS A 405 -5.93 -16.56 -7.74
C HIS A 405 -5.50 -15.40 -6.83
N VAL A 406 -5.04 -15.70 -5.61
CA VAL A 406 -4.58 -14.72 -4.62
C VAL A 406 -3.40 -13.90 -5.15
N ASN A 407 -2.36 -14.56 -5.66
CA ASN A 407 -1.18 -13.89 -6.21
C ASN A 407 -1.53 -13.02 -7.42
N ARG A 408 -2.43 -13.51 -8.30
CA ARG A 408 -2.90 -12.74 -9.46
C ARG A 408 -3.73 -11.53 -9.04
N ALA A 409 -4.61 -11.67 -8.04
CA ALA A 409 -5.41 -10.58 -7.50
C ALA A 409 -4.50 -9.48 -6.93
N LEU A 410 -3.49 -9.88 -6.13
CA LEU A 410 -2.50 -8.95 -5.60
C LEU A 410 -1.74 -8.21 -6.72
N LEU A 411 -1.20 -8.91 -7.69
CA LEU A 411 -0.44 -8.28 -8.78
C LEU A 411 -1.30 -7.34 -9.63
N ARG A 412 -2.57 -7.69 -9.89
CA ARG A 412 -3.52 -6.81 -10.59
C ARG A 412 -3.89 -5.58 -9.75
N MET A 413 -4.01 -5.72 -8.43
CA MET A 413 -4.23 -4.58 -7.54
C MET A 413 -3.02 -3.64 -7.59
N VAL A 414 -1.81 -4.16 -7.44
CA VAL A 414 -0.56 -3.39 -7.51
C VAL A 414 -0.38 -2.71 -8.87
N GLY A 415 -0.67 -3.44 -9.97
CA GLY A 415 -0.62 -2.88 -11.32
C GLY A 415 -1.64 -1.77 -11.59
N GLY A 416 -2.70 -1.66 -10.81
CA GLY A 416 -3.68 -0.57 -10.88
C GLY A 416 -3.39 0.62 -9.96
N LEU A 417 -2.28 0.59 -9.21
CA LEU A 417 -1.81 1.73 -8.43
C LEU A 417 -0.98 2.66 -9.32
N HIS A 418 -1.05 3.96 -9.07
CA HIS A 418 -0.24 4.95 -9.75
C HIS A 418 0.68 5.64 -8.75
N ALA A 419 1.98 5.77 -9.09
CA ALA A 419 2.91 6.61 -8.35
C ALA A 419 2.64 8.09 -8.70
N GLU A 420 2.58 8.98 -7.68
CA GLU A 420 2.51 10.43 -7.87
C GLU A 420 3.90 11.05 -8.10
#